data_f1b4c6b45d81281453879c581cacb079
#
_entry.id   f1b4c6b45d81281453879c581cacb079
#
_cell.length_a   1.000
_cell.length_b   1.000
_cell.length_c   1.000
_cell.angle_alpha   90.00
_cell.angle_beta   90.00
_cell.angle_gamma   90.00
#
_symmetry.space_group_name_H-M   'P 1'
#
loop_
_entity.id
_entity.type
_entity.pdbx_description
1 polymer ?
#
loop_
_entity_poly.entity_id
_entity_poly.type
_entity_poly.pdbx_seq_one_letter_code
_entity_poly.pdbx_strand_id
1 'polypeptide(L)'
;MAELVLDSVSQSYAKRQIISNLSFTLPEGAIGCLLGPSGCGKTTALRCISGFEPIQHGEIRIGGEVVSRPGWMLAAEKRRVGMVFQDYALFPHLTVAKNVGFGLRDGSNESRQARIDELLELVGLAGHAGQFPHQLSGGQQQRVALARALAPRPRLILMDEPFSNLDVELRERLSLEVRDILKREATTALIVTHDQHEAFSLADWVGVMHEGRIQQWDTPYNLYHEPANRFVADFVGQGALLTGEVINDHQVEIELGVLNGHIPVECGASGCDECVRSCHVDVLLRPDDIVHDDDSLLLAEVENKAFRGAEFLYTLKLPSGQRALSLVPSHHNHAIGEKIGIKLAVDHVVAFRRE
;
A
#
# COMPACT_ATOMS: atom_id res chain seq x y z
N MET A 1 -20.30 -4.57 -7.18
CA MET A 1 -19.66 -5.48 -8.18
C MET A 1 -18.17 -5.19 -8.22
N ALA A 2 -17.33 -6.08 -8.76
CA ALA A 2 -15.92 -5.76 -8.93
C ALA A 2 -15.73 -4.86 -10.16
N GLU A 3 -14.99 -3.74 -9.97
CA GLU A 3 -14.70 -2.83 -11.08
C GLU A 3 -13.43 -3.24 -11.85
N LEU A 4 -12.41 -3.76 -11.13
CA LEU A 4 -11.19 -4.26 -11.76
C LEU A 4 -10.89 -5.69 -11.27
N VAL A 5 -10.67 -6.60 -12.22
CA VAL A 5 -10.24 -7.97 -11.93
C VAL A 5 -9.04 -8.31 -12.81
N LEU A 6 -7.98 -8.74 -12.18
CA LEU A 6 -6.87 -9.43 -12.82
C LEU A 6 -6.95 -10.90 -12.43
N ASP A 7 -6.94 -11.78 -13.41
CA ASP A 7 -6.92 -13.23 -13.21
C ASP A 7 -5.70 -13.83 -13.88
N SER A 8 -4.76 -14.30 -13.07
CA SER A 8 -3.56 -15.05 -13.50
C SER A 8 -2.73 -14.33 -14.58
N VAL A 9 -2.68 -12.99 -14.51
CA VAL A 9 -2.03 -12.16 -15.54
C VAL A 9 -0.53 -12.35 -15.50
N SER A 10 0.06 -12.62 -16.68
CA SER A 10 1.51 -12.70 -16.86
C SER A 10 1.95 -11.89 -18.07
N GLN A 11 3.12 -11.24 -17.92
CA GLN A 11 3.72 -10.43 -18.96
C GLN A 11 5.25 -10.50 -18.91
N SER A 12 5.89 -10.52 -20.10
CA SER A 12 7.34 -10.56 -20.25
C SER A 12 7.81 -9.61 -21.34
N TYR A 13 8.93 -8.94 -21.12
CA TYR A 13 9.67 -8.23 -22.17
C TYR A 13 10.78 -9.13 -22.70
N ALA A 14 10.69 -9.49 -23.98
CA ALA A 14 11.56 -10.48 -24.61
C ALA A 14 11.57 -11.80 -23.82
N LYS A 15 12.67 -12.14 -23.15
CA LYS A 15 12.82 -13.38 -22.35
C LYS A 15 12.69 -13.16 -20.85
N ARG A 16 12.54 -11.89 -20.40
CA ARG A 16 12.45 -11.57 -18.97
C ARG A 16 11.00 -11.43 -18.56
N GLN A 17 10.55 -12.33 -17.70
CA GLN A 17 9.24 -12.24 -17.07
C GLN A 17 9.24 -11.10 -16.05
N ILE A 18 8.24 -10.21 -16.15
CA ILE A 18 8.09 -9.05 -15.27
C ILE A 18 6.91 -9.24 -14.33
N ILE A 19 5.81 -9.81 -14.86
CA ILE A 19 4.63 -10.14 -14.07
C ILE A 19 4.38 -11.63 -14.23
N SER A 20 4.13 -12.31 -13.12
CA SER A 20 3.93 -13.75 -13.04
C SER A 20 2.69 -14.07 -12.21
N ASN A 21 1.61 -14.52 -12.88
CA ASN A 21 0.39 -14.97 -12.21
C ASN A 21 -0.22 -13.95 -11.26
N LEU A 22 -0.31 -12.68 -11.72
CA LEU A 22 -0.86 -11.58 -10.94
C LEU A 22 -2.38 -11.68 -10.88
N SER A 23 -2.93 -11.84 -9.67
CA SER A 23 -4.38 -11.96 -9.46
C SER A 23 -4.81 -11.09 -8.30
N PHE A 24 -5.81 -10.25 -8.52
CA PHE A 24 -6.52 -9.51 -7.48
C PHE A 24 -7.86 -8.97 -8.01
N THR A 25 -8.69 -8.56 -7.07
CA THR A 25 -10.00 -7.94 -7.36
C THR A 25 -10.13 -6.64 -6.58
N LEU A 26 -10.54 -5.57 -7.27
CA LEU A 26 -10.81 -4.27 -6.66
C LEU A 26 -12.30 -3.95 -6.80
N PRO A 27 -13.03 -3.75 -5.70
CA PRO A 27 -14.44 -3.37 -5.74
C PRO A 27 -14.68 -1.99 -6.37
N GLU A 28 -15.88 -1.78 -6.90
CA GLU A 28 -16.34 -0.49 -7.41
C GLU A 28 -16.29 0.58 -6.31
N GLY A 29 -15.79 1.78 -6.63
CA GLY A 29 -15.62 2.89 -5.68
C GLY A 29 -14.50 2.69 -4.65
N ALA A 30 -13.78 1.57 -4.69
CA ALA A 30 -12.63 1.34 -3.82
C ALA A 30 -11.35 1.93 -4.42
N ILE A 31 -10.43 2.26 -3.54
CA ILE A 31 -9.07 2.69 -3.87
C ILE A 31 -8.13 1.53 -3.58
N GLY A 32 -7.51 0.98 -4.61
CA GLY A 32 -6.46 -0.04 -4.50
C GLY A 32 -5.07 0.58 -4.65
N CYS A 33 -4.08 -0.06 -4.05
CA CYS A 33 -2.68 0.32 -4.21
C CYS A 33 -1.81 -0.92 -4.49
N LEU A 34 -0.94 -0.84 -5.49
CA LEU A 34 0.16 -1.80 -5.67
C LEU A 34 1.41 -1.19 -5.05
N LEU A 35 1.88 -1.80 -3.98
CA LEU A 35 3.02 -1.40 -3.18
C LEU A 35 4.17 -2.41 -3.35
N GLY A 36 5.41 -1.95 -3.43
CA GLY A 36 6.55 -2.86 -3.53
C GLY A 36 7.84 -2.17 -3.96
N PRO A 37 8.97 -2.85 -3.91
CA PRO A 37 10.27 -2.30 -4.29
C PRO A 37 10.32 -1.92 -5.77
N SER A 38 11.29 -1.09 -6.13
CA SER A 38 11.50 -0.68 -7.53
C SER A 38 11.79 -1.91 -8.40
N GLY A 39 11.18 -1.96 -9.59
CA GLY A 39 11.38 -3.06 -10.54
C GLY A 39 10.57 -4.33 -10.29
N CYS A 40 9.68 -4.41 -9.29
CA CYS A 40 8.83 -5.58 -9.04
C CYS A 40 7.65 -5.75 -10.02
N GLY A 41 7.44 -4.82 -10.97
CA GLY A 41 6.43 -4.95 -12.02
C GLY A 41 5.18 -4.07 -11.90
N LYS A 42 5.07 -3.18 -10.91
CA LYS A 42 3.90 -2.30 -10.67
C LYS A 42 3.49 -1.46 -11.88
N THR A 43 4.41 -0.68 -12.43
CA THR A 43 4.15 0.15 -13.63
C THR A 43 3.79 -0.72 -14.84
N THR A 44 4.37 -1.93 -14.96
CA THR A 44 4.00 -2.87 -16.03
C THR A 44 2.57 -3.36 -15.87
N ALA A 45 2.14 -3.70 -14.63
CA ALA A 45 0.75 -4.06 -14.34
C ALA A 45 -0.20 -2.92 -14.75
N LEU A 46 0.13 -1.69 -14.37
CA LEU A 46 -0.64 -0.50 -14.70
C LEU A 46 -0.73 -0.29 -16.22
N ARG A 47 0.36 -0.52 -16.98
CA ARG A 47 0.36 -0.46 -18.46
C ARG A 47 -0.47 -1.55 -19.10
N CYS A 48 -0.51 -2.76 -18.54
CA CYS A 48 -1.40 -3.82 -19.01
C CYS A 48 -2.88 -3.46 -18.79
N ILE A 49 -3.21 -2.89 -17.63
CA ILE A 49 -4.59 -2.46 -17.30
C ILE A 49 -5.03 -1.30 -18.18
N SER A 50 -4.14 -0.32 -18.44
CA SER A 50 -4.45 0.84 -19.30
C SER A 50 -4.53 0.50 -20.79
N GLY A 51 -4.00 -0.65 -21.21
CA GLY A 51 -3.98 -1.07 -22.62
C GLY A 51 -2.78 -0.57 -23.42
N PHE A 52 -1.70 -0.19 -22.75
CA PHE A 52 -0.44 0.15 -23.39
C PHE A 52 0.47 -1.05 -23.61
N GLU A 53 0.24 -2.14 -22.85
CA GLU A 53 1.00 -3.37 -22.96
C GLU A 53 0.06 -4.58 -23.06
N PRO A 54 0.31 -5.54 -23.99
CA PRO A 54 -0.45 -6.77 -24.06
C PRO A 54 -0.06 -7.72 -22.92
N ILE A 55 -0.97 -8.62 -22.57
CA ILE A 55 -0.69 -9.73 -21.65
C ILE A 55 -0.47 -11.03 -22.43
N GLN A 56 0.34 -11.94 -21.86
CA GLN A 56 0.66 -13.22 -22.47
C GLN A 56 -0.18 -14.37 -21.90
N HIS A 57 -0.59 -14.25 -20.63
CA HIS A 57 -1.47 -15.20 -19.96
C HIS A 57 -2.48 -14.43 -19.08
N GLY A 58 -3.57 -15.12 -18.76
CA GLY A 58 -4.59 -14.59 -17.88
C GLY A 58 -5.58 -13.66 -18.59
N GLU A 59 -6.33 -12.90 -17.80
CA GLU A 59 -7.37 -12.00 -18.27
C GLU A 59 -7.47 -10.74 -17.39
N ILE A 60 -7.78 -9.61 -18.02
CA ILE A 60 -8.10 -8.36 -17.32
C ILE A 60 -9.53 -7.96 -17.64
N ARG A 61 -10.34 -7.67 -16.60
CA ARG A 61 -11.71 -7.15 -16.72
C ARG A 61 -11.84 -5.81 -16.04
N ILE A 62 -12.59 -4.89 -16.67
CA ILE A 62 -13.00 -3.59 -16.11
C ILE A 62 -14.51 -3.49 -16.24
N GLY A 63 -15.21 -3.23 -15.12
CA GLY A 63 -16.68 -3.15 -15.11
C GLY A 63 -17.36 -4.42 -15.59
N GLY A 64 -16.78 -5.59 -15.34
CA GLY A 64 -17.24 -6.90 -15.81
C GLY A 64 -16.90 -7.21 -17.27
N GLU A 65 -16.38 -6.26 -18.06
CA GLU A 65 -16.01 -6.45 -19.47
C GLU A 65 -14.54 -6.87 -19.58
N VAL A 66 -14.27 -7.89 -20.40
CA VAL A 66 -12.89 -8.31 -20.72
C VAL A 66 -12.22 -7.22 -21.56
N VAL A 67 -11.08 -6.71 -21.11
CA VAL A 67 -10.30 -5.66 -21.81
C VAL A 67 -8.95 -6.16 -22.31
N SER A 68 -8.44 -7.27 -21.78
CA SER A 68 -7.21 -7.92 -22.26
C SER A 68 -7.26 -9.43 -22.01
N ARG A 69 -6.78 -10.18 -22.99
CA ARG A 69 -6.51 -11.63 -22.94
C ARG A 69 -5.42 -11.97 -23.94
N PRO A 70 -4.80 -13.16 -23.89
CA PRO A 70 -3.78 -13.55 -24.85
C PRO A 70 -4.22 -13.36 -26.30
N GLY A 71 -3.41 -12.63 -27.07
CA GLY A 71 -3.67 -12.36 -28.48
C GLY A 71 -4.77 -11.32 -28.78
N TRP A 72 -5.41 -10.74 -27.75
CA TRP A 72 -6.42 -9.71 -27.95
C TRP A 72 -6.40 -8.65 -26.83
N MET A 73 -6.53 -7.40 -27.21
CA MET A 73 -6.52 -6.27 -26.28
C MET A 73 -7.43 -5.16 -26.81
N LEU A 74 -8.33 -4.67 -25.95
CA LEU A 74 -9.12 -3.47 -26.21
C LEU A 74 -8.19 -2.25 -26.22
N ALA A 75 -8.28 -1.39 -27.23
CA ALA A 75 -7.47 -0.17 -27.32
C ALA A 75 -7.70 0.76 -26.12
N ALA A 76 -6.63 1.42 -25.66
CA ALA A 76 -6.64 2.22 -24.43
C ALA A 76 -7.77 3.27 -24.38
N GLU A 77 -8.00 3.99 -25.48
CA GLU A 77 -9.04 5.02 -25.60
C GLU A 77 -10.48 4.50 -25.47
N LYS A 78 -10.68 3.17 -25.59
CA LYS A 78 -11.99 2.51 -25.45
C LYS A 78 -12.23 1.92 -24.07
N ARG A 79 -11.22 1.89 -23.19
CA ARG A 79 -11.32 1.27 -21.87
C ARG A 79 -12.04 2.13 -20.82
N ARG A 80 -12.30 3.39 -21.12
CA ARG A 80 -12.86 4.37 -20.18
C ARG A 80 -12.05 4.48 -18.89
N VAL A 81 -10.72 4.50 -19.03
CA VAL A 81 -9.74 4.61 -17.94
C VAL A 81 -9.11 5.99 -17.98
N GLY A 82 -9.08 6.69 -16.85
CA GLY A 82 -8.28 7.90 -16.66
C GLY A 82 -6.87 7.53 -16.19
N MET A 83 -5.87 8.32 -16.58
CA MET A 83 -4.49 8.07 -16.15
C MET A 83 -3.81 9.35 -15.63
N VAL A 84 -3.16 9.24 -14.48
CA VAL A 84 -2.26 10.24 -13.92
C VAL A 84 -0.85 9.66 -13.94
N PHE A 85 0.05 10.30 -14.67
CA PHE A 85 1.43 9.88 -14.82
C PHE A 85 2.32 10.52 -13.75
N GLN A 86 3.46 9.96 -13.51
CA GLN A 86 4.44 10.40 -12.50
C GLN A 86 4.91 11.85 -12.72
N ASP A 87 5.06 12.28 -13.99
CA ASP A 87 5.42 13.64 -14.41
C ASP A 87 4.19 14.52 -14.69
N TYR A 88 3.00 14.08 -14.25
CA TYR A 88 1.68 14.69 -14.46
C TYR A 88 1.27 14.79 -15.95
N ALA A 89 2.19 14.74 -16.90
CA ALA A 89 2.00 14.82 -18.36
C ALA A 89 1.00 15.91 -18.78
N LEU A 90 1.08 17.10 -18.15
CA LEU A 90 0.24 18.24 -18.52
C LEU A 90 0.74 18.83 -19.85
N PHE A 91 -0.22 19.28 -20.68
CA PHE A 91 0.09 19.97 -21.92
C PHE A 91 0.61 21.39 -21.62
N PRO A 92 1.89 21.67 -21.81
CA PRO A 92 2.50 22.94 -21.35
C PRO A 92 1.99 24.16 -22.08
N HIS A 93 1.48 23.99 -23.30
CA HIS A 93 0.94 25.05 -24.16
C HIS A 93 -0.58 25.28 -23.95
N LEU A 94 -1.23 24.52 -23.11
CA LEU A 94 -2.63 24.66 -22.75
C LEU A 94 -2.78 25.25 -21.35
N THR A 95 -3.81 26.07 -21.16
CA THR A 95 -4.18 26.56 -19.83
C THR A 95 -4.71 25.41 -18.96
N VAL A 96 -4.84 25.65 -17.65
CA VAL A 96 -5.43 24.71 -16.68
C VAL A 96 -6.81 24.24 -17.13
N ALA A 97 -7.70 25.17 -17.46
CA ALA A 97 -9.05 24.83 -17.94
C ALA A 97 -9.01 23.97 -19.21
N LYS A 98 -8.12 24.30 -20.17
CA LYS A 98 -7.96 23.52 -21.39
C LYS A 98 -7.32 22.15 -21.15
N ASN A 99 -6.40 22.01 -20.18
CA ASN A 99 -5.88 20.72 -19.75
C ASN A 99 -6.99 19.84 -19.18
N VAL A 100 -7.81 20.36 -18.24
CA VAL A 100 -8.93 19.63 -17.65
C VAL A 100 -9.95 19.24 -18.73
N GLY A 101 -10.31 20.16 -19.61
CA GLY A 101 -11.29 19.92 -20.67
C GLY A 101 -10.80 19.08 -21.85
N PHE A 102 -9.51 18.70 -21.90
CA PHE A 102 -8.92 18.04 -23.07
C PHE A 102 -9.61 16.73 -23.46
N GLY A 103 -10.04 15.95 -22.48
CA GLY A 103 -10.73 14.67 -22.69
C GLY A 103 -12.24 14.78 -22.92
N LEU A 104 -12.82 15.98 -22.77
CA LEU A 104 -14.28 16.19 -22.93
C LEU A 104 -14.64 16.34 -24.41
N ARG A 105 -15.13 15.25 -25.00
CA ARG A 105 -15.52 15.23 -26.43
C ARG A 105 -17.03 15.41 -26.62
N ASP A 106 -17.82 14.94 -25.68
CA ASP A 106 -19.29 14.90 -25.74
C ASP A 106 -19.93 16.11 -25.04
N GLY A 107 -21.15 16.44 -25.44
CA GLY A 107 -21.95 17.52 -24.85
C GLY A 107 -21.76 18.91 -25.50
N SER A 108 -22.59 19.87 -25.08
CA SER A 108 -22.49 21.27 -25.52
C SER A 108 -21.27 21.97 -24.89
N ASN A 109 -20.88 23.11 -25.46
CA ASN A 109 -19.80 23.92 -24.87
C ASN A 109 -20.10 24.34 -23.45
N GLU A 110 -21.39 24.64 -23.16
CA GLU A 110 -21.83 25.02 -21.81
C GLU A 110 -21.69 23.86 -20.81
N SER A 111 -22.10 22.63 -21.21
CA SER A 111 -21.97 21.47 -20.32
C SER A 111 -20.52 21.08 -20.07
N ARG A 112 -19.65 21.23 -21.08
CA ARG A 112 -18.21 21.00 -20.92
C ARG A 112 -17.60 22.04 -19.99
N GLN A 113 -17.94 23.31 -20.15
CA GLN A 113 -17.44 24.38 -19.29
C GLN A 113 -17.91 24.18 -17.86
N ALA A 114 -19.20 23.85 -17.63
CA ALA A 114 -19.73 23.56 -16.32
C ALA A 114 -18.98 22.40 -15.62
N ARG A 115 -18.63 21.33 -16.36
CA ARG A 115 -17.83 20.22 -15.81
C ARG A 115 -16.40 20.65 -15.48
N ILE A 116 -15.77 21.50 -16.29
CA ILE A 116 -14.44 22.05 -16.00
C ILE A 116 -14.49 22.88 -14.71
N ASP A 117 -15.47 23.77 -14.57
CA ASP A 117 -15.61 24.65 -13.42
C ASP A 117 -15.88 23.83 -12.14
N GLU A 118 -16.77 22.83 -12.21
CA GLU A 118 -17.03 21.87 -11.13
C GLU A 118 -15.74 21.17 -10.66
N LEU A 119 -14.93 20.66 -11.60
CA LEU A 119 -13.70 19.97 -11.26
C LEU A 119 -12.61 20.90 -10.72
N LEU A 120 -12.51 22.10 -11.24
CA LEU A 120 -11.57 23.09 -10.72
C LEU A 120 -11.94 23.54 -9.31
N GLU A 121 -13.23 23.63 -9.00
CA GLU A 121 -13.71 23.87 -7.64
C GLU A 121 -13.41 22.68 -6.74
N LEU A 122 -13.70 21.44 -7.19
CA LEU A 122 -13.44 20.20 -6.46
C LEU A 122 -11.98 20.05 -6.05
N VAL A 123 -11.04 20.41 -6.94
CA VAL A 123 -9.59 20.32 -6.66
C VAL A 123 -9.00 21.62 -6.06
N GLY A 124 -9.85 22.61 -5.71
CA GLY A 124 -9.43 23.87 -5.10
C GLY A 124 -8.63 24.80 -6.01
N LEU A 125 -8.86 24.76 -7.33
CA LEU A 125 -8.14 25.53 -8.34
C LEU A 125 -9.03 26.45 -9.18
N ALA A 126 -10.22 26.82 -8.72
CA ALA A 126 -11.16 27.68 -9.46
C ALA A 126 -10.54 29.01 -9.96
N GLY A 127 -9.68 29.63 -9.14
CA GLY A 127 -8.97 30.87 -9.51
C GLY A 127 -7.78 30.71 -10.48
N HIS A 128 -7.47 29.48 -10.90
CA HIS A 128 -6.26 29.18 -11.70
C HIS A 128 -6.58 28.79 -13.15
N ALA A 129 -7.86 28.82 -13.56
CA ALA A 129 -8.35 28.33 -14.87
C ALA A 129 -7.56 28.86 -16.09
N GLY A 130 -7.15 30.14 -16.05
CA GLY A 130 -6.42 30.81 -17.13
C GLY A 130 -4.89 30.61 -17.08
N GLN A 131 -4.32 30.03 -16.03
CA GLN A 131 -2.88 29.85 -15.88
C GLN A 131 -2.37 28.67 -16.70
N PHE A 132 -1.05 28.66 -16.95
CA PHE A 132 -0.37 27.55 -17.61
C PHE A 132 0.34 26.65 -16.60
N PRO A 133 0.63 25.37 -16.93
CA PRO A 133 1.27 24.43 -15.99
C PRO A 133 2.54 24.97 -15.33
N HIS A 134 3.41 25.66 -16.05
CA HIS A 134 4.66 26.22 -15.52
C HIS A 134 4.47 27.33 -14.47
N GLN A 135 3.25 27.86 -14.30
CA GLN A 135 2.91 28.88 -13.31
C GLN A 135 2.37 28.26 -12.01
N LEU A 136 2.27 26.92 -11.94
CA LEU A 136 1.72 26.18 -10.84
C LEU A 136 2.81 25.46 -10.03
N SER A 137 2.57 25.30 -8.72
CA SER A 137 3.38 24.39 -7.90
C SER A 137 3.17 22.93 -8.31
N GLY A 138 4.08 22.02 -7.91
CA GLY A 138 3.95 20.58 -8.20
C GLY A 138 2.63 19.97 -7.71
N GLY A 139 2.19 20.30 -6.48
CA GLY A 139 0.91 19.85 -5.95
C GLY A 139 -0.30 20.42 -6.72
N GLN A 140 -0.22 21.66 -7.21
CA GLN A 140 -1.27 22.21 -8.08
C GLN A 140 -1.29 21.53 -9.45
N GLN A 141 -0.14 21.22 -10.03
CA GLN A 141 -0.03 20.47 -11.29
C GLN A 141 -0.64 19.08 -11.15
N GLN A 142 -0.38 18.39 -10.04
CA GLN A 142 -0.98 17.09 -9.72
C GLN A 142 -2.51 17.17 -9.66
N ARG A 143 -3.06 18.16 -8.96
CA ARG A 143 -4.53 18.38 -8.88
C ARG A 143 -5.14 18.64 -10.26
N VAL A 144 -4.44 19.39 -11.14
CA VAL A 144 -4.87 19.56 -12.54
C VAL A 144 -4.87 18.24 -13.30
N ALA A 145 -3.83 17.41 -13.14
CA ALA A 145 -3.75 16.10 -13.77
C ALA A 145 -4.88 15.15 -13.30
N LEU A 146 -5.19 15.18 -12.00
CA LEU A 146 -6.31 14.44 -11.43
C LEU A 146 -7.66 14.94 -12.00
N ALA A 147 -7.90 16.26 -12.01
CA ALA A 147 -9.11 16.85 -12.59
C ALA A 147 -9.27 16.49 -14.08
N ARG A 148 -8.17 16.50 -14.86
CA ARG A 148 -8.16 16.07 -16.26
C ARG A 148 -8.54 14.60 -16.41
N ALA A 149 -8.02 13.73 -15.52
CA ALA A 149 -8.33 12.30 -15.54
C ALA A 149 -9.79 12.02 -15.18
N LEU A 150 -10.37 12.80 -14.24
CA LEU A 150 -11.76 12.70 -13.79
C LEU A 150 -12.78 13.29 -14.78
N ALA A 151 -12.35 14.25 -15.63
CA ALA A 151 -13.25 15.01 -16.50
C ALA A 151 -14.17 14.13 -17.36
N PRO A 152 -13.70 13.08 -18.05
CA PRO A 152 -14.55 12.23 -18.88
C PRO A 152 -15.39 11.23 -18.10
N ARG A 153 -15.41 11.30 -16.76
CA ARG A 153 -16.08 10.34 -15.86
C ARG A 153 -15.68 8.90 -16.15
N PRO A 154 -14.39 8.58 -15.95
CA PRO A 154 -13.87 7.24 -16.22
C PRO A 154 -14.46 6.23 -15.22
N ARG A 155 -14.47 4.94 -15.59
CA ARG A 155 -14.79 3.84 -14.66
C ARG A 155 -13.67 3.59 -13.66
N LEU A 156 -12.42 3.77 -14.10
CA LEU A 156 -11.22 3.48 -13.33
C LEU A 156 -10.19 4.59 -13.54
N ILE A 157 -9.57 5.04 -12.47
CA ILE A 157 -8.38 5.89 -12.53
C ILE A 157 -7.13 5.08 -12.17
N LEU A 158 -6.11 5.20 -12.98
CA LEU A 158 -4.79 4.64 -12.74
C LEU A 158 -3.81 5.78 -12.41
N MET A 159 -3.02 5.62 -11.36
CA MET A 159 -2.01 6.61 -10.96
C MET A 159 -0.64 5.93 -10.81
N ASP A 160 0.34 6.40 -11.56
CA ASP A 160 1.72 5.88 -11.52
C ASP A 160 2.60 6.83 -10.69
N GLU A 161 2.94 6.45 -9.47
CA GLU A 161 3.75 7.21 -8.50
C GLU A 161 3.36 8.70 -8.41
N PRO A 162 2.08 9.03 -8.15
CA PRO A 162 1.56 10.38 -8.32
C PRO A 162 2.19 11.42 -7.40
N PHE A 163 2.81 11.02 -6.27
CA PHE A 163 3.35 11.93 -5.27
C PHE A 163 4.88 11.93 -5.18
N SER A 164 5.56 11.15 -6.03
CA SER A 164 7.02 10.94 -5.96
C SER A 164 7.86 12.23 -6.08
N ASN A 165 7.33 13.27 -6.74
CA ASN A 165 8.01 14.55 -6.97
C ASN A 165 7.73 15.60 -5.88
N LEU A 166 7.07 15.23 -4.76
CA LEU A 166 6.67 16.14 -3.68
C LEU A 166 7.52 15.91 -2.43
N ASP A 167 7.67 16.97 -1.63
CA ASP A 167 8.21 16.83 -0.27
C ASP A 167 7.25 16.05 0.64
N VAL A 168 7.76 15.55 1.77
CA VAL A 168 7.04 14.62 2.66
C VAL A 168 5.75 15.23 3.19
N GLU A 169 5.79 16.48 3.70
CA GLU A 169 4.62 17.14 4.30
C GLU A 169 3.51 17.39 3.26
N LEU A 170 3.89 17.87 2.09
CA LEU A 170 2.95 18.11 0.98
C LEU A 170 2.36 16.79 0.48
N ARG A 171 3.15 15.73 0.42
CA ARG A 171 2.75 14.38 -0.01
C ARG A 171 1.66 13.81 0.90
N GLU A 172 1.87 13.81 2.22
CA GLU A 172 0.89 13.30 3.19
C GLU A 172 -0.44 14.04 3.07
N ARG A 173 -0.41 15.37 3.03
CA ARG A 173 -1.62 16.19 2.89
C ARG A 173 -2.34 15.93 1.57
N LEU A 174 -1.62 15.89 0.45
CA LEU A 174 -2.22 15.67 -0.87
C LEU A 174 -2.76 14.25 -1.05
N SER A 175 -2.16 13.24 -0.43
CA SER A 175 -2.69 11.88 -0.44
C SER A 175 -4.10 11.83 0.14
N LEU A 176 -4.32 12.46 1.30
CA LEU A 176 -5.65 12.53 1.93
C LEU A 176 -6.64 13.32 1.08
N GLU A 177 -6.23 14.47 0.52
CA GLU A 177 -7.08 15.26 -0.36
C GLU A 177 -7.49 14.49 -1.63
N VAL A 178 -6.56 13.77 -2.25
CA VAL A 178 -6.84 12.91 -3.42
C VAL A 178 -7.80 11.78 -3.05
N ARG A 179 -7.63 11.15 -1.87
CA ARG A 179 -8.57 10.17 -1.35
C ARG A 179 -9.99 10.74 -1.27
N ASP A 180 -10.12 11.91 -0.64
CA ASP A 180 -11.42 12.58 -0.47
C ASP A 180 -12.08 12.89 -1.82
N ILE A 181 -11.30 13.39 -2.79
CA ILE A 181 -11.79 13.67 -4.14
C ILE A 181 -12.30 12.40 -4.82
N LEU A 182 -11.53 11.31 -4.79
CA LEU A 182 -11.90 10.03 -5.39
C LEU A 182 -13.17 9.44 -4.74
N LYS A 183 -13.29 9.56 -3.40
CA LYS A 183 -14.47 9.09 -2.66
C LYS A 183 -15.71 9.92 -2.96
N ARG A 184 -15.58 11.24 -3.08
CA ARG A 184 -16.71 12.12 -3.47
C ARG A 184 -17.21 11.83 -4.89
N GLU A 185 -16.31 11.58 -5.83
CA GLU A 185 -16.65 11.22 -7.21
C GLU A 185 -17.08 9.74 -7.34
N ALA A 186 -17.08 8.96 -6.25
CA ALA A 186 -17.34 7.52 -6.22
C ALA A 186 -16.54 6.74 -7.29
N THR A 187 -15.32 7.21 -7.58
CA THR A 187 -14.47 6.68 -8.66
C THR A 187 -13.53 5.61 -8.13
N THR A 188 -13.51 4.46 -8.78
CA THR A 188 -12.53 3.41 -8.50
C THR A 188 -11.14 3.87 -8.94
N ALA A 189 -10.13 3.64 -8.11
CA ALA A 189 -8.74 4.00 -8.44
C ALA A 189 -7.77 2.88 -8.11
N LEU A 190 -6.73 2.73 -8.95
CA LEU A 190 -5.57 1.89 -8.66
C LEU A 190 -4.32 2.77 -8.72
N ILE A 191 -3.59 2.77 -7.63
CA ILE A 191 -2.39 3.59 -7.44
C ILE A 191 -1.18 2.68 -7.36
N VAL A 192 -0.08 3.11 -7.93
CA VAL A 192 1.22 2.45 -7.83
C VAL A 192 2.15 3.37 -7.05
N THR A 193 2.75 2.86 -5.99
CA THR A 193 3.77 3.58 -5.21
C THR A 193 4.79 2.62 -4.61
N HIS A 194 5.92 3.15 -4.18
CA HIS A 194 6.89 2.46 -3.34
C HIS A 194 6.87 2.98 -1.89
N ASP A 195 6.03 3.97 -1.60
CA ASP A 195 5.90 4.59 -0.28
C ASP A 195 4.75 3.94 0.51
N GLN A 196 5.08 3.39 1.69
CA GLN A 196 4.13 2.71 2.56
C GLN A 196 3.12 3.69 3.18
N HIS A 197 3.56 4.90 3.55
CA HIS A 197 2.70 5.91 4.14
C HIS A 197 1.63 6.37 3.16
N GLU A 198 2.00 6.55 1.88
CA GLU A 198 1.04 6.82 0.82
C GLU A 198 0.01 5.70 0.69
N ALA A 199 0.49 4.45 0.56
CA ALA A 199 -0.38 3.29 0.38
C ALA A 199 -1.37 3.14 1.54
N PHE A 200 -0.90 3.29 2.78
CA PHE A 200 -1.71 3.04 3.98
C PHE A 200 -2.69 4.18 4.29
N SER A 201 -2.32 5.43 3.98
CA SER A 201 -3.23 6.57 4.20
C SER A 201 -4.32 6.70 3.14
N LEU A 202 -4.05 6.22 1.91
CA LEU A 202 -4.88 6.49 0.76
C LEU A 202 -5.76 5.29 0.36
N ALA A 203 -5.24 4.07 0.42
CA ALA A 203 -5.91 2.91 -0.15
C ALA A 203 -6.85 2.20 0.84
N ASP A 204 -7.91 1.59 0.30
CA ASP A 204 -8.77 0.65 1.01
C ASP A 204 -8.19 -0.78 0.93
N TRP A 205 -7.50 -1.10 -0.18
CA TRP A 205 -6.86 -2.36 -0.46
C TRP A 205 -5.43 -2.14 -0.93
N VAL A 206 -4.49 -2.89 -0.39
CA VAL A 206 -3.07 -2.80 -0.78
C VAL A 206 -2.56 -4.17 -1.18
N GLY A 207 -1.93 -4.24 -2.35
CA GLY A 207 -1.23 -5.42 -2.84
C GLY A 207 0.27 -5.25 -2.71
N VAL A 208 0.89 -6.00 -1.82
CA VAL A 208 2.35 -6.03 -1.70
C VAL A 208 2.92 -6.88 -2.82
N MET A 209 3.67 -6.25 -3.73
CA MET A 209 4.28 -6.91 -4.89
C MET A 209 5.77 -7.18 -4.66
N HIS A 210 6.18 -8.41 -4.98
CA HIS A 210 7.59 -8.81 -5.03
C HIS A 210 7.82 -9.76 -6.20
N GLU A 211 8.91 -9.55 -6.95
CA GLU A 211 9.31 -10.39 -8.09
C GLU A 211 8.18 -10.72 -9.07
N GLY A 212 7.39 -9.71 -9.41
CA GLY A 212 6.29 -9.84 -10.37
C GLY A 212 5.03 -10.52 -9.86
N ARG A 213 4.91 -10.80 -8.55
CA ARG A 213 3.77 -11.46 -7.90
C ARG A 213 3.22 -10.62 -6.78
N ILE A 214 1.92 -10.75 -6.50
CA ILE A 214 1.35 -10.30 -5.24
C ILE A 214 1.70 -11.32 -4.15
N GLN A 215 2.29 -10.84 -3.07
CA GLN A 215 2.57 -11.62 -1.86
C GLN A 215 1.35 -11.66 -0.95
N GLN A 216 0.63 -10.55 -0.86
CA GLN A 216 -0.64 -10.41 -0.13
C GLN A 216 -1.43 -9.25 -0.73
N TRP A 217 -2.76 -9.41 -0.81
CA TRP A 217 -3.73 -8.37 -1.19
C TRP A 217 -4.76 -8.26 -0.08
N ASP A 218 -4.69 -7.18 0.68
CA ASP A 218 -5.52 -7.01 1.88
C ASP A 218 -5.70 -5.53 2.24
N THR A 219 -6.40 -5.26 3.34
CA THR A 219 -6.48 -3.93 3.93
C THR A 219 -5.12 -3.53 4.51
N PRO A 220 -4.80 -2.22 4.62
CA PRO A 220 -3.59 -1.74 5.30
C PRO A 220 -3.42 -2.32 6.71
N TYR A 221 -4.53 -2.42 7.46
CA TYR A 221 -4.53 -2.96 8.81
C TYR A 221 -4.09 -4.44 8.83
N ASN A 222 -4.68 -5.29 8.00
CA ASN A 222 -4.34 -6.71 7.95
C ASN A 222 -2.90 -6.94 7.45
N LEU A 223 -2.41 -6.14 6.49
CA LEU A 223 -1.02 -6.23 6.04
C LEU A 223 -0.02 -5.98 7.16
N TYR A 224 -0.33 -5.08 8.09
CA TYR A 224 0.54 -4.74 9.21
C TYR A 224 0.45 -5.78 10.34
N HIS A 225 -0.79 -6.18 10.71
CA HIS A 225 -1.05 -7.05 11.86
C HIS A 225 -1.06 -8.54 11.51
N GLU A 226 -1.39 -8.92 10.26
CA GLU A 226 -1.51 -10.29 9.78
C GLU A 226 -0.73 -10.53 8.49
N PRO A 227 0.59 -10.21 8.43
CA PRO A 227 1.38 -10.40 7.23
C PRO A 227 1.48 -11.87 6.85
N ALA A 228 1.18 -12.19 5.57
CA ALA A 228 1.13 -13.56 5.07
C ALA A 228 2.50 -14.27 5.04
N ASN A 229 3.59 -13.52 5.03
CA ASN A 229 4.96 -14.06 5.05
C ASN A 229 5.97 -13.02 5.58
N ARG A 230 7.21 -13.48 5.81
CA ARG A 230 8.30 -12.62 6.31
C ARG A 230 8.56 -11.41 5.42
N PHE A 231 8.51 -11.59 4.09
CA PHE A 231 8.74 -10.47 3.18
C PHE A 231 7.72 -9.36 3.40
N VAL A 232 6.43 -9.70 3.51
CA VAL A 232 5.38 -8.72 3.80
C VAL A 232 5.60 -8.08 5.17
N ALA A 233 5.91 -8.89 6.19
CA ALA A 233 6.18 -8.40 7.54
C ALA A 233 7.31 -7.35 7.57
N ASP A 234 8.43 -7.65 6.94
CA ASP A 234 9.61 -6.78 6.89
C ASP A 234 9.37 -5.55 6.01
N PHE A 235 8.60 -5.73 4.94
CA PHE A 235 8.36 -4.68 3.96
C PHE A 235 7.35 -3.64 4.45
N VAL A 236 6.28 -4.03 5.18
CA VAL A 236 5.19 -3.12 5.58
C VAL A 236 5.40 -2.43 6.92
N GLY A 237 6.42 -2.79 7.69
CA GLY A 237 6.68 -2.14 8.96
C GLY A 237 7.87 -2.71 9.69
N GLN A 238 8.37 -1.93 10.63
CA GLN A 238 9.42 -2.40 11.53
C GLN A 238 8.83 -3.41 12.52
N GLY A 239 9.60 -4.44 12.84
CA GLY A 239 9.25 -5.44 13.84
C GLY A 239 10.49 -6.22 14.28
N ALA A 240 10.37 -6.95 15.35
CA ALA A 240 11.38 -7.88 15.85
C ALA A 240 10.85 -9.30 15.75
N LEU A 241 11.69 -10.22 15.34
CA LEU A 241 11.40 -11.66 15.33
C LEU A 241 12.01 -12.29 16.58
N LEU A 242 11.17 -12.70 17.52
CA LEU A 242 11.61 -13.42 18.72
C LEU A 242 11.43 -14.92 18.52
N THR A 243 12.39 -15.70 19.01
CA THR A 243 12.27 -17.15 19.00
C THR A 243 11.20 -17.58 20.00
N GLY A 244 10.23 -18.37 19.53
CA GLY A 244 9.19 -18.96 20.36
C GLY A 244 9.17 -20.48 20.24
N GLU A 245 8.67 -21.13 21.27
CA GLU A 245 8.38 -22.57 21.30
C GLU A 245 6.87 -22.77 21.23
N VAL A 246 6.42 -23.58 20.28
CA VAL A 246 5.00 -23.88 20.09
C VAL A 246 4.55 -24.83 21.19
N ILE A 247 3.60 -24.40 22.03
CA ILE A 247 2.97 -25.21 23.05
C ILE A 247 1.87 -26.09 22.43
N ASN A 248 1.03 -25.47 21.60
CA ASN A 248 -0.04 -26.11 20.85
C ASN A 248 -0.43 -25.24 19.63
N ASP A 249 -1.47 -25.62 18.89
CA ASP A 249 -1.96 -24.91 17.70
C ASP A 249 -2.51 -23.49 17.96
N HIS A 250 -2.66 -23.12 19.24
CA HIS A 250 -3.17 -21.81 19.66
C HIS A 250 -2.25 -21.07 20.64
N GLN A 251 -1.09 -21.63 21.00
CA GLN A 251 -0.21 -21.04 21.99
C GLN A 251 1.27 -21.18 21.60
N VAL A 252 2.00 -20.08 21.72
CA VAL A 252 3.45 -20.03 21.59
C VAL A 252 4.05 -19.35 22.82
N GLU A 253 5.11 -19.93 23.36
CA GLU A 253 5.88 -19.35 24.45
C GLU A 253 7.09 -18.63 23.88
N ILE A 254 7.23 -17.36 24.22
CA ILE A 254 8.40 -16.55 23.98
C ILE A 254 8.99 -16.10 25.31
N GLU A 255 10.19 -15.51 25.31
CA GLU A 255 10.83 -15.01 26.53
C GLU A 255 9.97 -14.00 27.32
N LEU A 256 9.08 -13.27 26.64
CA LEU A 256 8.22 -12.26 27.25
C LEU A 256 6.89 -12.83 27.78
N GLY A 257 6.61 -14.10 27.56
CA GLY A 257 5.39 -14.79 28.05
C GLY A 257 4.75 -15.68 26.99
N VAL A 258 3.56 -16.21 27.34
CA VAL A 258 2.76 -17.04 26.44
C VAL A 258 1.78 -16.18 25.66
N LEU A 259 1.82 -16.30 24.35
CA LEU A 259 0.94 -15.63 23.41
C LEU A 259 -0.14 -16.62 22.92
N ASN A 260 -1.37 -16.12 22.80
CA ASN A 260 -2.51 -16.90 22.31
C ASN A 260 -2.91 -16.40 20.91
N GLY A 261 -3.04 -17.32 19.96
CA GLY A 261 -3.47 -17.01 18.59
C GLY A 261 -3.38 -18.23 17.70
N HIS A 262 -3.84 -18.10 16.47
CA HIS A 262 -3.69 -19.18 15.49
C HIS A 262 -2.24 -19.24 15.01
N ILE A 263 -1.58 -20.38 15.27
CA ILE A 263 -0.21 -20.61 14.84
C ILE A 263 -0.27 -21.51 13.61
N PRO A 264 0.16 -21.05 12.43
CA PRO A 264 0.19 -21.88 11.22
C PRO A 264 1.30 -22.93 11.34
N VAL A 265 1.01 -24.03 12.03
CA VAL A 265 1.89 -25.18 12.12
C VAL A 265 1.56 -26.13 10.97
N GLU A 266 2.03 -25.82 9.78
CA GLU A 266 2.14 -26.84 8.73
C GLU A 266 3.36 -27.71 9.04
N CYS A 267 3.14 -28.73 9.86
CA CYS A 267 4.08 -29.82 10.00
C CYS A 267 4.07 -30.62 8.68
N GLY A 268 5.16 -30.63 7.94
CA GLY A 268 5.28 -31.28 6.62
C GLY A 268 5.23 -32.81 6.60
N ALA A 269 4.69 -33.43 7.66
CA ALA A 269 4.40 -34.85 7.73
C ALA A 269 2.95 -35.04 8.19
N SER A 270 2.07 -35.43 7.26
CA SER A 270 0.70 -35.83 7.55
C SER A 270 0.71 -36.90 8.65
N GLY A 271 0.23 -36.54 9.86
CA GLY A 271 -0.07 -37.45 10.93
C GLY A 271 0.87 -37.47 12.14
N CYS A 272 1.59 -36.41 12.43
CA CYS A 272 2.49 -36.38 13.59
C CYS A 272 1.95 -35.45 14.68
N ASP A 273 1.13 -35.97 15.59
CA ASP A 273 0.73 -35.28 16.83
C ASP A 273 1.92 -35.01 17.79
N GLU A 274 3.07 -35.67 17.57
CA GLU A 274 4.32 -35.45 18.30
C GLU A 274 5.16 -34.29 17.76
N CYS A 275 4.96 -33.87 16.52
CA CYS A 275 5.72 -32.74 15.93
C CYS A 275 5.24 -31.36 16.41
N VAL A 276 4.09 -31.24 17.01
CA VAL A 276 3.56 -29.97 17.55
C VAL A 276 4.31 -29.55 18.82
N ARG A 277 4.84 -30.50 19.58
CA ARG A 277 5.64 -30.23 20.78
C ARG A 277 7.11 -30.14 20.40
N SER A 278 7.68 -28.95 20.47
CA SER A 278 9.10 -28.61 20.23
C SER A 278 9.41 -27.91 18.88
N CYS A 279 8.39 -27.46 18.13
CA CYS A 279 8.67 -26.61 16.96
C CYS A 279 9.06 -25.21 17.41
N HIS A 280 10.25 -24.76 16.98
CA HIS A 280 10.64 -23.38 17.15
C HIS A 280 10.11 -22.55 15.99
N VAL A 281 9.53 -21.41 16.31
CA VAL A 281 9.01 -20.43 15.38
C VAL A 281 9.62 -19.06 15.64
N ASP A 282 9.62 -18.20 14.64
CA ASP A 282 9.94 -16.79 14.83
C ASP A 282 8.64 -16.02 14.94
N VAL A 283 8.39 -15.44 16.10
CA VAL A 283 7.21 -14.65 16.41
C VAL A 283 7.50 -13.19 16.11
N LEU A 284 6.69 -12.59 15.25
CA LEU A 284 6.77 -11.17 14.94
C LEU A 284 6.14 -10.37 16.09
N LEU A 285 6.90 -9.41 16.60
CA LEU A 285 6.38 -8.37 17.49
C LEU A 285 6.60 -7.00 16.84
N ARG A 286 5.54 -6.23 16.75
CA ARG A 286 5.57 -4.84 16.29
C ARG A 286 6.02 -3.93 17.44
N PRO A 287 6.49 -2.71 17.15
CA PRO A 287 6.92 -1.78 18.21
C PRO A 287 5.79 -1.36 19.15
N ASP A 288 4.55 -1.42 18.72
CA ASP A 288 3.33 -1.14 19.49
C ASP A 288 2.84 -2.34 20.33
N ASP A 289 3.35 -3.55 20.06
CA ASP A 289 3.07 -4.75 20.86
C ASP A 289 3.81 -4.75 22.20
N ILE A 290 4.86 -3.92 22.36
CA ILE A 290 5.64 -3.83 23.59
C ILE A 290 5.52 -2.43 24.15
N VAL A 291 4.78 -2.28 25.24
CA VAL A 291 4.55 -1.00 25.91
C VAL A 291 5.40 -0.86 27.16
N HIS A 292 5.77 0.37 27.48
CA HIS A 292 6.44 0.72 28.73
C HIS A 292 5.46 0.59 29.91
N ASP A 293 5.92 -0.03 31.01
CA ASP A 293 5.13 -0.21 32.23
C ASP A 293 6.06 -0.22 33.45
N ASP A 294 6.04 0.87 34.24
CA ASP A 294 6.91 1.05 35.40
C ASP A 294 6.65 0.00 36.50
N ASP A 295 5.45 -0.56 36.56
CA ASP A 295 5.07 -1.58 37.56
C ASP A 295 5.41 -3.02 37.09
N SER A 296 5.92 -3.19 35.88
CA SER A 296 6.23 -4.50 35.33
C SER A 296 7.49 -5.13 35.95
N LEU A 297 7.40 -6.43 36.25
CA LEU A 297 8.54 -7.22 36.66
C LEU A 297 9.43 -7.66 35.49
N LEU A 298 8.94 -7.52 34.28
CA LEU A 298 9.64 -7.82 33.04
C LEU A 298 10.52 -6.61 32.68
N LEU A 299 11.83 -6.79 32.77
CA LEU A 299 12.79 -5.71 32.52
C LEU A 299 13.55 -5.94 31.21
N ALA A 300 13.72 -4.88 30.43
CA ALA A 300 14.58 -4.87 29.25
C ALA A 300 15.55 -3.68 29.31
N GLU A 301 16.74 -3.85 28.76
CA GLU A 301 17.78 -2.82 28.70
C GLU A 301 17.61 -1.98 27.43
N VAL A 302 17.60 -0.67 27.54
CA VAL A 302 17.59 0.25 26.39
C VAL A 302 18.96 0.20 25.68
N GLU A 303 19.07 -0.54 24.59
CA GLU A 303 20.29 -0.63 23.78
C GLU A 303 20.45 0.59 22.86
N ASN A 304 19.35 1.06 22.29
CA ASN A 304 19.34 2.24 21.41
C ASN A 304 18.00 2.97 21.48
N LYS A 305 17.99 4.25 21.10
CA LYS A 305 16.77 5.06 21.02
C LYS A 305 16.81 6.04 19.84
N ALA A 306 15.68 6.17 19.16
CA ALA A 306 15.48 7.14 18.10
C ALA A 306 14.28 8.04 18.46
N PHE A 307 14.51 9.33 18.57
CA PHE A 307 13.44 10.30 18.82
C PHE A 307 12.64 10.56 17.55
N ARG A 308 11.31 10.40 17.62
CA ARG A 308 10.37 10.58 16.52
C ARG A 308 9.33 11.69 16.76
N GLY A 309 9.66 12.64 17.64
CA GLY A 309 8.77 13.73 18.02
C GLY A 309 7.85 13.36 19.19
N ALA A 310 6.67 12.83 18.93
CA ALA A 310 5.74 12.41 19.99
C ALA A 310 6.20 11.17 20.76
N GLU A 311 7.10 10.36 20.17
CA GLU A 311 7.50 9.06 20.69
C GLU A 311 9.01 8.84 20.53
N PHE A 312 9.55 7.92 21.34
CA PHE A 312 10.83 7.27 21.13
C PHE A 312 10.59 5.86 20.56
N LEU A 313 11.33 5.50 19.52
CA LEU A 313 11.51 4.09 19.16
C LEU A 313 12.74 3.58 19.91
N TYR A 314 12.51 2.70 20.88
CA TYR A 314 13.55 2.00 21.60
C TYR A 314 13.90 0.67 20.93
N THR A 315 15.19 0.35 20.85
CA THR A 315 15.69 -1.01 20.67
C THR A 315 16.00 -1.53 22.07
N LEU A 316 15.25 -2.53 22.48
CA LEU A 316 15.35 -3.14 23.80
C LEU A 316 16.11 -4.46 23.70
N LYS A 317 17.07 -4.66 24.58
CA LYS A 317 17.77 -5.93 24.77
C LYS A 317 17.12 -6.72 25.89
N LEU A 318 16.61 -7.89 25.57
CA LEU A 318 16.00 -8.82 26.51
C LEU A 318 17.07 -9.60 27.30
N PRO A 319 16.74 -10.22 28.44
CA PRO A 319 17.64 -11.05 29.21
C PRO A 319 18.35 -12.16 28.43
N SER A 320 17.70 -12.77 27.45
CA SER A 320 18.30 -13.78 26.54
C SER A 320 19.32 -13.19 25.56
N GLY A 321 19.35 -11.86 25.43
CA GLY A 321 20.14 -11.15 24.43
C GLY A 321 19.40 -10.91 23.12
N GLN A 322 18.16 -11.38 22.95
CA GLN A 322 17.32 -11.05 21.81
C GLN A 322 16.94 -9.57 21.85
N ARG A 323 16.63 -9.00 20.69
CA ARG A 323 16.23 -7.59 20.56
C ARG A 323 14.76 -7.48 20.25
N ALA A 324 14.12 -6.51 20.87
CA ALA A 324 12.74 -6.13 20.62
C ALA A 324 12.65 -4.62 20.34
N LEU A 325 11.58 -4.20 19.69
CA LEU A 325 11.30 -2.79 19.44
C LEU A 325 10.11 -2.35 20.30
N SER A 326 10.14 -1.11 20.80
CA SER A 326 9.04 -0.54 21.57
C SER A 326 8.85 0.93 21.20
N LEU A 327 7.59 1.33 20.98
CA LEU A 327 7.21 2.74 20.87
C LEU A 327 6.79 3.26 22.25
N VAL A 328 7.52 4.23 22.76
CA VAL A 328 7.30 4.81 24.09
C VAL A 328 7.04 6.31 23.94
N PRO A 329 6.00 6.86 24.59
CA PRO A 329 5.73 8.30 24.56
C PRO A 329 6.94 9.14 24.96
N SER A 330 7.15 10.28 24.29
CA SER A 330 8.37 11.08 24.39
C SER A 330 8.65 11.65 25.79
N HIS A 331 7.66 11.67 26.67
CA HIS A 331 7.86 12.09 28.08
C HIS A 331 8.56 11.02 28.95
N HIS A 332 8.65 9.76 28.49
CA HIS A 332 9.45 8.70 29.13
C HIS A 332 10.82 8.62 28.43
N ASN A 333 11.72 9.52 28.77
CA ASN A 333 13.04 9.63 28.15
C ASN A 333 14.10 8.86 28.95
N HIS A 334 14.18 7.56 28.73
CA HIS A 334 15.16 6.68 29.38
C HIS A 334 16.56 6.79 28.76
N ALA A 335 17.60 6.57 29.57
CA ALA A 335 18.98 6.56 29.10
C ALA A 335 19.34 5.23 28.42
N ILE A 336 20.32 5.28 27.51
CA ILE A 336 20.91 4.04 26.95
C ILE A 336 21.63 3.30 28.08
N GLY A 337 21.41 1.99 28.21
CA GLY A 337 21.87 1.13 29.30
C GLY A 337 20.91 1.07 30.50
N GLU A 338 19.87 1.88 30.52
CA GLU A 338 18.84 1.83 31.56
C GLU A 338 17.94 0.61 31.37
N LYS A 339 17.56 -0.04 32.48
CA LYS A 339 16.58 -1.11 32.47
C LYS A 339 15.20 -0.52 32.76
N ILE A 340 14.27 -0.77 31.87
CA ILE A 340 12.88 -0.30 31.95
C ILE A 340 11.92 -1.47 32.05
N GLY A 341 10.81 -1.27 32.74
CA GLY A 341 9.71 -2.21 32.79
C GLY A 341 8.94 -2.22 31.47
N ILE A 342 8.62 -3.38 30.96
CA ILE A 342 7.86 -3.59 29.72
C ILE A 342 6.72 -4.56 29.90
N LYS A 343 5.69 -4.44 29.09
CA LYS A 343 4.55 -5.30 29.04
C LYS A 343 4.17 -5.64 27.62
N LEU A 344 3.76 -6.88 27.37
CA LEU A 344 3.16 -7.28 26.11
C LEU A 344 1.71 -6.78 26.02
N ALA A 345 1.38 -6.13 24.90
CA ALA A 345 0.05 -5.66 24.54
C ALA A 345 -0.31 -6.21 23.15
N VAL A 346 -0.36 -7.53 23.02
CA VAL A 346 -0.55 -8.25 21.75
C VAL A 346 -1.97 -8.77 21.67
N ASP A 347 -2.72 -8.40 20.64
CA ASP A 347 -4.07 -8.88 20.36
C ASP A 347 -4.10 -10.03 19.33
N HIS A 348 -2.99 -10.26 18.62
CA HIS A 348 -2.86 -11.27 17.57
C HIS A 348 -1.43 -11.83 17.56
N VAL A 349 -1.26 -13.05 17.06
CA VAL A 349 0.06 -13.70 16.99
C VAL A 349 0.40 -13.98 15.53
N VAL A 350 1.52 -13.46 15.09
CA VAL A 350 2.12 -13.78 13.79
C VAL A 350 3.38 -14.58 14.02
N ALA A 351 3.37 -15.82 13.58
CA ALA A 351 4.50 -16.72 13.73
C ALA A 351 4.93 -17.27 12.36
N PHE A 352 6.22 -17.25 12.09
CA PHE A 352 6.81 -17.81 10.89
C PHE A 352 7.64 -19.02 11.24
N ARG A 353 7.61 -20.04 10.36
CA ARG A 353 8.49 -21.19 10.51
C ARG A 353 9.94 -20.74 10.48
N ARG A 354 10.73 -21.26 11.38
CA ARG A 354 12.18 -21.05 11.39
C ARG A 354 12.81 -21.95 10.33
N GLU A 355 13.57 -21.35 9.38
CA GLU A 355 14.31 -22.04 8.33
C GLU A 355 15.57 -22.73 8.89
#